data_1cfaed961c30165241159d12632127fa
#
_entry.id   1cfaed961c30165241159d12632127fa
#
_cell.length_a   1.000
_cell.length_b   1.000
_cell.length_c   1.000
_cell.angle_alpha   90.00
_cell.angle_beta   90.00
_cell.angle_gamma   90.00
#
_symmetry.space_group_name_H-M   'P 1'
#
loop_
_entity.id
_entity.type
_entity.pdbx_description
1 polymer ?
#
loop_
_entity_poly.entity_id
_entity_poly.type
_entity_poly.pdbx_seq_one_letter_code
_entity_poly.pdbx_strand_id
1 'polypeptide(L)'
;MLKGKMLSALPELLKMDDGTPVTDRESWRARRGELLKTVIDMEYGGMPPEPKTLRVEELSLTPPGGINCYRIVADGYPFYLRIYKPSLPFRPPYPAVLYGDGCWKYMNDAFIAEVNRRGFALAVFDRLELASDVKDSGRSAGIYALYPEREFGALSAWAWGYLRAMDALEKISFIDASRVGITGHSRGGKTVLLAGAVDERFAFVNPNNSGAGGCGCYRFHTESDTPGGGGEMRSETLRDLLNNFDFWFGREMQKYADDEASLPFDQHMMKALMAPRVLLQTEALNDIWANSKGTYLTHEAAKAVYRLLGAENNIILRYREGNHRHDLNALSAFLDCMEGKTLADNTPEWVKSI
;
A
#
# COMPACT_ATOMS: atom_id res chain seq x y z
N MET A 1 24.94 -16.17 6.57
CA MET A 1 25.74 -15.24 7.38
C MET A 1 25.49 -13.77 6.99
N LEU A 2 25.39 -13.44 5.73
CA LEU A 2 25.16 -12.06 5.25
C LEU A 2 23.74 -11.54 5.61
N LYS A 3 22.70 -12.33 5.35
CA LYS A 3 21.29 -12.01 5.73
C LYS A 3 21.17 -11.65 7.22
N GLY A 4 21.83 -12.39 8.11
CA GLY A 4 21.79 -12.09 9.55
C GLY A 4 22.36 -10.71 9.89
N LYS A 5 23.46 -10.31 9.23
CA LYS A 5 24.05 -8.98 9.41
C LYS A 5 23.15 -7.87 8.88
N MET A 6 22.47 -8.11 7.75
CA MET A 6 21.55 -7.12 7.18
C MET A 6 20.30 -6.95 8.03
N LEU A 7 19.74 -8.04 8.55
CA LEU A 7 18.61 -7.97 9.48
C LEU A 7 18.98 -7.22 10.78
N SER A 8 20.20 -7.40 11.28
CA SER A 8 20.68 -6.69 12.48
C SER A 8 21.02 -5.21 12.24
N ALA A 9 21.12 -4.79 10.98
CA ALA A 9 21.30 -3.38 10.62
C ALA A 9 19.97 -2.61 10.52
N LEU A 10 18.84 -3.32 10.50
CA LEU A 10 17.53 -2.69 10.53
C LEU A 10 17.21 -2.18 11.94
N PRO A 11 16.50 -1.05 12.09
CA PRO A 11 16.02 -0.58 13.39
C PRO A 11 15.17 -1.62 14.10
N GLU A 12 15.29 -1.70 15.44
CA GLU A 12 14.63 -2.72 16.25
C GLU A 12 13.10 -2.57 16.24
N LEU A 13 12.41 -3.62 15.80
CA LEU A 13 10.96 -3.63 15.66
C LEU A 13 10.26 -3.92 17.00
N LEU A 14 10.78 -4.91 17.75
CA LEU A 14 10.19 -5.39 19.01
C LEU A 14 10.81 -4.73 20.25
N LYS A 15 10.99 -3.40 20.17
CA LYS A 15 11.51 -2.60 21.26
C LYS A 15 10.84 -1.23 21.24
N MET A 16 10.36 -0.78 22.40
CA MET A 16 9.77 0.55 22.58
C MET A 16 10.86 1.63 22.46
N ASP A 17 10.46 2.87 22.25
CA ASP A 17 11.41 4.00 22.18
C ASP A 17 12.17 4.24 23.50
N ASP A 18 11.58 3.84 24.63
CA ASP A 18 12.24 3.87 25.95
C ASP A 18 13.16 2.68 26.21
N GLY A 19 13.28 1.75 25.28
CA GLY A 19 14.11 0.54 25.36
C GLY A 19 13.39 -0.70 25.92
N THR A 20 12.12 -0.60 26.32
CA THR A 20 11.34 -1.72 26.85
C THR A 20 11.09 -2.77 25.76
N PRO A 21 11.30 -4.08 26.01
CA PRO A 21 10.98 -5.13 25.05
C PRO A 21 9.48 -5.25 24.77
N VAL A 22 9.13 -5.55 23.51
CA VAL A 22 7.77 -5.89 23.07
C VAL A 22 7.65 -7.41 23.05
N THR A 23 6.82 -7.99 23.93
CA THR A 23 6.75 -9.43 24.16
C THR A 23 5.37 -10.05 23.95
N ASP A 24 4.33 -9.22 23.80
CA ASP A 24 2.95 -9.67 23.69
C ASP A 24 2.10 -8.70 22.84
N ARG A 25 0.82 -9.01 22.71
CA ARG A 25 -0.15 -8.21 21.93
C ARG A 25 -0.36 -6.81 22.50
N GLU A 26 -0.34 -6.64 23.82
CA GLU A 26 -0.59 -5.35 24.47
C GLU A 26 0.58 -4.41 24.25
N SER A 27 1.79 -4.86 24.54
CA SER A 27 3.03 -4.11 24.28
C SER A 27 3.22 -3.84 22.77
N TRP A 28 2.82 -4.76 21.90
CA TRP A 28 2.80 -4.49 20.46
C TRP A 28 1.82 -3.37 20.09
N ARG A 29 0.63 -3.31 20.70
CA ARG A 29 -0.32 -2.22 20.43
C ARG A 29 0.28 -0.86 20.77
N ALA A 30 0.97 -0.75 21.91
CA ALA A 30 1.67 0.46 22.29
C ALA A 30 2.78 0.81 21.28
N ARG A 31 3.64 -0.17 20.95
CA ARG A 31 4.72 0.01 19.97
C ARG A 31 4.20 0.41 18.59
N ARG A 32 3.10 -0.18 18.15
CA ARG A 32 2.44 0.17 16.89
C ARG A 32 2.07 1.67 16.87
N GLY A 33 1.61 2.23 18.00
CA GLY A 33 1.31 3.65 18.12
C GLY A 33 2.55 4.54 17.96
N GLU A 34 3.68 4.16 18.59
CA GLU A 34 4.97 4.87 18.42
C GLU A 34 5.44 4.82 16.97
N LEU A 35 5.45 3.62 16.35
CA LEU A 35 5.88 3.43 14.98
C LEU A 35 5.03 4.21 13.99
N LEU A 36 3.69 4.16 14.14
CA LEU A 36 2.78 4.96 13.31
C LEU A 36 3.16 6.43 13.35
N LYS A 37 3.31 6.98 14.56
CA LYS A 37 3.67 8.39 14.70
C LYS A 37 5.00 8.71 14.01
N THR A 38 6.05 7.94 14.33
CA THR A 38 7.40 8.19 13.81
C THR A 38 7.43 8.10 12.28
N VAL A 39 6.88 7.02 11.71
CA VAL A 39 6.94 6.80 10.26
C VAL A 39 6.02 7.77 9.53
N ILE A 40 4.79 7.98 10.01
CA ILE A 40 3.85 8.87 9.32
C ILE A 40 4.32 10.32 9.34
N ASP A 41 4.84 10.79 10.46
CA ASP A 41 5.31 12.18 10.56
C ASP A 41 6.56 12.40 9.71
N MET A 42 7.52 11.48 9.73
CA MET A 42 8.79 11.64 9.03
C MET A 42 8.70 11.31 7.54
N GLU A 43 8.21 10.11 7.21
CA GLU A 43 8.20 9.66 5.81
C GLU A 43 7.18 10.42 4.97
N TYR A 44 6.01 10.71 5.54
CA TYR A 44 4.89 11.26 4.77
C TYR A 44 4.51 12.71 5.12
N GLY A 45 5.12 13.32 6.14
CA GLY A 45 4.76 14.64 6.63
C GLY A 45 3.40 14.70 7.33
N GLY A 46 2.96 13.57 7.87
CA GLY A 46 1.66 13.40 8.50
C GLY A 46 0.56 12.90 7.56
N MET A 47 -0.64 12.76 8.09
CA MET A 47 -1.85 12.46 7.33
C MET A 47 -2.76 13.67 7.26
N PRO A 48 -3.55 13.83 6.18
CA PRO A 48 -4.68 14.76 6.20
C PRO A 48 -5.62 14.40 7.35
N PRO A 49 -6.24 15.38 8.01
CA PRO A 49 -7.13 15.12 9.13
C PRO A 49 -8.37 14.33 8.70
N GLU A 50 -9.01 13.68 9.66
CA GLU A 50 -10.35 13.15 9.47
C GLU A 50 -11.32 14.30 9.18
N PRO A 51 -12.18 14.18 8.14
CA PRO A 51 -13.10 15.25 7.80
C PRO A 51 -14.20 15.40 8.86
N LYS A 52 -14.57 16.63 9.17
CA LYS A 52 -15.68 16.93 10.08
C LYS A 52 -17.04 16.52 9.51
N THR A 53 -17.15 16.52 8.18
CA THR A 53 -18.36 16.15 7.46
C THR A 53 -18.05 15.20 6.33
N LEU A 54 -18.83 14.11 6.23
CA LEU A 54 -18.74 13.15 5.13
C LEU A 54 -20.14 12.81 4.62
N ARG A 55 -20.37 13.07 3.35
CA ARG A 55 -21.59 12.67 2.62
C ARG A 55 -21.23 11.72 1.50
N VAL A 56 -22.07 10.72 1.30
CA VAL A 56 -21.98 9.76 0.19
C VAL A 56 -23.28 9.85 -0.57
N GLU A 57 -23.20 10.25 -1.82
CA GLU A 57 -24.38 10.52 -2.68
C GLU A 57 -24.33 9.55 -3.85
N GLU A 58 -25.33 8.68 -3.96
CA GLU A 58 -25.48 7.86 -5.15
C GLU A 58 -25.92 8.72 -6.33
N LEU A 59 -25.15 8.64 -7.42
CA LEU A 59 -25.49 9.36 -8.65
C LEU A 59 -26.47 8.49 -9.44
N SER A 60 -27.63 9.07 -9.83
CA SER A 60 -28.72 8.37 -10.54
C SER A 60 -28.38 7.92 -11.97
N LEU A 61 -27.13 7.91 -12.33
CA LEU A 61 -26.64 7.32 -13.56
C LEU A 61 -26.49 5.81 -13.35
N THR A 62 -27.56 5.07 -13.67
CA THR A 62 -27.43 3.63 -13.87
C THR A 62 -27.06 3.40 -15.34
N PRO A 63 -25.78 3.35 -15.71
CA PRO A 63 -25.40 2.96 -17.06
C PRO A 63 -25.85 1.52 -17.29
N PRO A 64 -26.17 1.13 -18.51
CA PRO A 64 -26.30 -0.28 -18.87
C PRO A 64 -24.99 -0.96 -18.46
N GLY A 65 -25.05 -2.01 -17.62
CA GLY A 65 -23.86 -2.78 -17.23
C GLY A 65 -23.58 -2.91 -15.73
N GLY A 66 -24.44 -2.38 -14.84
CA GLY A 66 -24.35 -2.65 -13.41
C GLY A 66 -23.27 -1.89 -12.66
N ILE A 67 -22.84 -0.73 -13.15
CA ILE A 67 -21.89 0.17 -12.50
C ILE A 67 -22.67 1.14 -11.61
N ASN A 68 -22.35 1.19 -10.31
CA ASN A 68 -22.87 2.23 -9.41
C ASN A 68 -21.81 3.33 -9.26
N CYS A 69 -22.25 4.59 -9.37
CA CYS A 69 -21.39 5.75 -9.19
C CYS A 69 -21.81 6.51 -7.94
N TYR A 70 -20.84 6.88 -7.13
CA TYR A 70 -21.04 7.65 -5.91
C TYR A 70 -20.16 8.89 -5.95
N ARG A 71 -20.70 10.00 -5.44
CA ARG A 71 -19.94 11.19 -5.10
C ARG A 71 -19.69 11.17 -3.58
N ILE A 72 -18.43 11.15 -3.19
CA ILE A 72 -18.00 11.27 -1.79
C ILE A 72 -17.63 12.73 -1.57
N VAL A 73 -18.26 13.39 -0.60
CA VAL A 73 -17.99 14.80 -0.28
C VAL A 73 -17.49 14.87 1.16
N ALA A 74 -16.21 15.16 1.32
CA ALA A 74 -15.53 15.29 2.61
C ALA A 74 -15.14 16.75 2.86
N ASP A 75 -15.66 17.37 3.91
CA ASP A 75 -15.50 18.80 4.22
C ASP A 75 -15.74 19.73 3.01
N GLY A 76 -16.72 19.35 2.16
CA GLY A 76 -17.06 20.08 0.96
C GLY A 76 -16.24 19.69 -0.28
N TYR A 77 -15.18 18.92 -0.14
CA TYR A 77 -14.35 18.45 -1.27
C TYR A 77 -14.94 17.17 -1.88
N PRO A 78 -15.32 17.15 -3.18
CA PRO A 78 -15.88 15.98 -3.84
C PRO A 78 -14.78 15.15 -4.53
N PHE A 79 -14.94 13.82 -4.51
CA PHE A 79 -14.29 12.90 -5.42
C PHE A 79 -15.25 11.73 -5.72
N TYR A 80 -14.92 10.87 -6.70
CA TYR A 80 -15.86 9.90 -7.22
C TYR A 80 -15.43 8.47 -7.03
N LEU A 81 -16.40 7.61 -6.65
CA LEU A 81 -16.22 6.17 -6.50
C LEU A 81 -17.13 5.44 -7.48
N ARG A 82 -16.56 4.58 -8.32
CA ARG A 82 -17.28 3.69 -9.23
C ARG A 82 -17.21 2.26 -8.71
N ILE A 83 -18.33 1.55 -8.67
CA ILE A 83 -18.40 0.17 -8.20
C ILE A 83 -18.95 -0.72 -9.30
N TYR A 84 -18.11 -1.67 -9.73
CA TYR A 84 -18.45 -2.73 -10.68
C TYR A 84 -18.87 -3.95 -9.87
N LYS A 85 -20.13 -4.38 -10.03
CA LYS A 85 -20.68 -5.50 -9.26
C LYS A 85 -20.55 -6.82 -10.01
N PRO A 86 -20.31 -7.93 -9.31
CA PRO A 86 -20.41 -9.25 -9.91
C PRO A 86 -21.84 -9.54 -10.35
N SER A 87 -21.98 -10.33 -11.43
CA SER A 87 -23.27 -10.83 -11.90
C SER A 87 -23.62 -12.17 -11.26
N LEU A 88 -24.77 -12.74 -11.61
CA LEU A 88 -25.15 -14.09 -11.19
C LEU A 88 -24.03 -15.10 -11.48
N PRO A 89 -23.79 -16.09 -10.62
CA PRO A 89 -24.69 -16.51 -9.50
C PRO A 89 -24.45 -15.80 -8.16
N PHE A 90 -23.52 -14.85 -8.09
CA PHE A 90 -23.16 -14.17 -6.84
C PHE A 90 -24.29 -13.29 -6.31
N ARG A 91 -24.36 -13.16 -4.99
CA ARG A 91 -25.39 -12.40 -4.28
C ARG A 91 -24.74 -11.43 -3.28
N PRO A 92 -25.32 -10.23 -3.07
CA PRO A 92 -24.84 -9.31 -2.03
C PRO A 92 -25.14 -9.86 -0.61
N PRO A 93 -24.39 -9.38 0.41
CA PRO A 93 -23.33 -8.38 0.29
C PRO A 93 -22.05 -8.97 -0.30
N TYR A 94 -21.38 -8.20 -1.18
CA TYR A 94 -20.17 -8.65 -1.85
C TYR A 94 -18.91 -8.21 -1.10
N PRO A 95 -17.89 -9.07 -0.92
CA PRO A 95 -16.57 -8.61 -0.57
C PRO A 95 -16.04 -7.70 -1.67
N ALA A 96 -15.18 -6.75 -1.34
CA ALA A 96 -14.76 -5.73 -2.29
C ALA A 96 -13.24 -5.58 -2.42
N VAL A 97 -12.79 -5.36 -3.65
CA VAL A 97 -11.47 -4.84 -3.96
C VAL A 97 -11.60 -3.34 -4.15
N LEU A 98 -10.88 -2.53 -3.36
CA LEU A 98 -10.80 -1.09 -3.54
C LEU A 98 -9.49 -0.73 -4.22
N TYR A 99 -9.56 0.06 -5.28
CA TYR A 99 -8.46 0.41 -6.16
C TYR A 99 -8.43 1.90 -6.45
N GLY A 100 -7.36 2.60 -6.04
CA GLY A 100 -7.21 4.05 -6.18
C GLY A 100 -6.53 4.51 -7.47
N ASP A 101 -6.04 3.57 -8.28
CA ASP A 101 -5.30 3.87 -9.51
C ASP A 101 -6.20 3.89 -10.75
N GLY A 102 -7.42 4.41 -10.63
CA GLY A 102 -8.37 4.55 -11.74
C GLY A 102 -7.85 5.38 -12.92
N CYS A 103 -6.81 6.19 -12.68
CA CYS A 103 -6.08 6.95 -13.69
C CYS A 103 -5.14 6.10 -14.56
N TRP A 104 -4.87 4.84 -14.20
CA TRP A 104 -3.87 4.04 -14.88
C TRP A 104 -4.44 3.02 -15.86
N LYS A 105 -3.67 2.76 -16.93
CA LYS A 105 -4.00 1.78 -17.97
C LYS A 105 -4.18 0.33 -17.49
N TYR A 106 -3.72 0.01 -16.28
CA TYR A 106 -3.88 -1.33 -15.69
C TYR A 106 -5.32 -1.60 -15.26
N MET A 107 -6.09 -0.55 -14.95
CA MET A 107 -7.52 -0.64 -14.70
C MET A 107 -8.26 -0.72 -16.04
N ASN A 108 -8.47 -1.94 -16.53
CA ASN A 108 -9.09 -2.24 -17.82
C ASN A 108 -10.16 -3.34 -17.69
N ASP A 109 -10.84 -3.65 -18.77
CA ASP A 109 -11.94 -4.62 -18.79
C ASP A 109 -11.54 -6.01 -18.29
N ALA A 110 -10.31 -6.46 -18.58
CA ALA A 110 -9.83 -7.75 -18.10
C ALA A 110 -9.64 -7.77 -16.57
N PHE A 111 -9.17 -6.68 -15.99
CA PHE A 111 -9.04 -6.51 -14.55
C PHE A 111 -10.42 -6.53 -13.88
N ILE A 112 -11.38 -5.75 -14.41
CA ILE A 112 -12.76 -5.70 -13.91
C ILE A 112 -13.41 -7.09 -14.01
N ALA A 113 -13.26 -7.73 -15.17
CA ALA A 113 -13.85 -9.03 -15.42
C ALA A 113 -13.30 -10.09 -14.46
N GLU A 114 -12.00 -10.12 -14.18
CA GLU A 114 -11.40 -11.09 -13.26
C GLU A 114 -11.91 -10.92 -11.83
N VAL A 115 -12.00 -9.67 -11.32
CA VAL A 115 -12.54 -9.39 -9.99
C VAL A 115 -14.00 -9.84 -9.89
N ASN A 116 -14.83 -9.42 -10.85
CA ASN A 116 -16.26 -9.74 -10.82
C ASN A 116 -16.56 -11.22 -11.06
N ARG A 117 -15.79 -11.91 -11.92
CA ARG A 117 -15.91 -13.35 -12.18
C ARG A 117 -15.69 -14.18 -10.91
N ARG A 118 -14.92 -13.67 -9.97
CA ARG A 118 -14.62 -14.32 -8.68
C ARG A 118 -15.55 -13.88 -7.54
N GLY A 119 -16.61 -13.11 -7.84
CA GLY A 119 -17.64 -12.74 -6.90
C GLY A 119 -17.32 -11.52 -6.03
N PHE A 120 -16.28 -10.78 -6.36
CA PHE A 120 -15.91 -9.54 -5.68
C PHE A 120 -16.49 -8.32 -6.40
N ALA A 121 -16.95 -7.33 -5.66
CA ALA A 121 -17.18 -6.00 -6.19
C ALA A 121 -15.82 -5.30 -6.38
N LEU A 122 -15.66 -4.56 -7.49
CA LEU A 122 -14.50 -3.70 -7.70
C LEU A 122 -14.92 -2.24 -7.51
N ALA A 123 -14.42 -1.62 -6.46
CA ALA A 123 -14.61 -0.21 -6.16
C ALA A 123 -13.38 0.59 -6.62
N VAL A 124 -13.57 1.60 -7.46
CA VAL A 124 -12.48 2.35 -8.09
C VAL A 124 -12.66 3.84 -7.91
N PHE A 125 -11.62 4.51 -7.44
CA PHE A 125 -11.51 5.97 -7.50
C PHE A 125 -10.22 6.39 -8.23
N ASP A 126 -10.09 7.67 -8.54
CA ASP A 126 -8.88 8.22 -9.12
C ASP A 126 -8.14 9.04 -8.06
N ARG A 127 -6.96 8.57 -7.64
CA ARG A 127 -6.14 9.28 -6.65
C ARG A 127 -5.72 10.67 -7.11
N LEU A 128 -5.69 10.93 -8.43
CA LEU A 128 -5.36 12.25 -8.97
C LEU A 128 -6.44 13.30 -8.68
N GLU A 129 -7.67 12.87 -8.37
CA GLU A 129 -8.69 13.78 -7.87
C GLU A 129 -8.33 14.37 -6.50
N LEU A 130 -7.48 13.70 -5.71
CA LEU A 130 -7.07 14.10 -4.35
C LEU A 130 -5.83 15.00 -4.37
N ALA A 131 -4.82 14.60 -5.14
CA ALA A 131 -3.57 15.32 -5.28
C ALA A 131 -2.92 15.00 -6.63
N SER A 132 -2.32 16.01 -7.25
CA SER A 132 -1.58 15.85 -8.51
C SER A 132 -0.37 14.92 -8.32
N ASP A 133 -0.05 14.15 -9.36
CA ASP A 133 1.16 13.31 -9.46
C ASP A 133 2.20 13.97 -10.39
N VAL A 134 2.25 15.28 -10.38
CA VAL A 134 3.17 16.08 -11.19
C VAL A 134 4.05 16.92 -10.27
N LYS A 135 5.36 16.81 -10.44
CA LYS A 135 6.32 17.64 -9.72
C LYS A 135 6.04 19.12 -9.99
N ASP A 136 6.21 19.94 -8.97
CA ASP A 136 6.00 21.40 -9.03
C ASP A 136 4.55 21.85 -9.36
N SER A 137 3.57 20.94 -9.28
CA SER A 137 2.13 21.29 -9.45
C SER A 137 1.60 22.20 -8.34
N GLY A 138 2.35 22.38 -7.26
CA GLY A 138 1.97 23.19 -6.12
C GLY A 138 0.88 22.55 -5.24
N ARG A 139 0.42 23.32 -4.25
CA ARG A 139 -0.54 22.85 -3.22
C ARG A 139 -1.87 23.63 -3.25
N SER A 140 -2.18 24.30 -4.36
CA SER A 140 -3.38 25.13 -4.49
C SER A 140 -4.65 24.37 -4.91
N ALA A 141 -4.53 23.06 -5.19
CA ALA A 141 -5.61 22.21 -5.66
C ALA A 141 -5.72 20.90 -4.86
N GLY A 142 -6.79 20.15 -5.10
CA GLY A 142 -7.02 18.90 -4.40
C GLY A 142 -7.26 19.11 -2.91
N ILE A 143 -6.95 18.09 -2.11
CA ILE A 143 -7.11 18.18 -0.65
C ILE A 143 -6.03 19.06 0.01
N TYR A 144 -5.00 19.45 -0.71
CA TYR A 144 -4.05 20.46 -0.22
C TYR A 144 -4.73 21.82 -0.01
N ALA A 145 -5.62 22.23 -0.92
CA ALA A 145 -6.39 23.45 -0.77
C ALA A 145 -7.39 23.39 0.40
N LEU A 146 -7.83 22.18 0.76
CA LEU A 146 -8.73 21.95 1.89
C LEU A 146 -7.98 22.08 3.25
N TYR A 147 -6.71 21.67 3.28
CA TYR A 147 -5.87 21.66 4.49
C TYR A 147 -4.54 22.37 4.25
N PRO A 148 -4.55 23.68 3.94
CA PRO A 148 -3.37 24.44 3.52
C PRO A 148 -2.29 24.56 4.60
N GLU A 149 -2.67 24.43 5.88
CA GLU A 149 -1.76 24.47 7.03
C GLU A 149 -1.02 23.15 7.29
N ARG A 150 -1.34 22.10 6.53
CA ARG A 150 -0.72 20.78 6.69
C ARG A 150 0.35 20.53 5.64
N GLU A 151 1.37 19.76 6.01
CA GLU A 151 2.54 19.52 5.15
C GLU A 151 2.64 18.08 4.60
N PHE A 152 1.56 17.31 4.65
CA PHE A 152 1.55 15.94 4.14
C PHE A 152 1.90 15.85 2.65
N GLY A 153 2.59 14.76 2.27
CA GLY A 153 2.93 14.46 0.89
C GLY A 153 1.76 13.88 0.07
N ALA A 154 1.97 13.69 -1.23
CA ALA A 154 0.92 13.17 -2.12
C ALA A 154 0.53 11.72 -1.77
N LEU A 155 1.45 10.89 -1.28
CA LEU A 155 1.12 9.53 -0.82
C LEU A 155 0.09 9.55 0.31
N SER A 156 0.21 10.49 1.27
CA SER A 156 -0.79 10.69 2.33
C SER A 156 -2.12 11.18 1.78
N ALA A 157 -2.09 12.10 0.82
CA ALA A 157 -3.28 12.60 0.16
C ALA A 157 -4.04 11.47 -0.55
N TRP A 158 -3.33 10.60 -1.26
CA TRP A 158 -3.91 9.45 -1.96
C TRP A 158 -4.40 8.38 -0.98
N ALA A 159 -3.64 8.10 0.10
CA ALA A 159 -4.07 7.18 1.14
C ALA A 159 -5.35 7.66 1.84
N TRP A 160 -5.47 8.96 2.11
CA TRP A 160 -6.70 9.54 2.66
C TRP A 160 -7.92 9.27 1.76
N GLY A 161 -7.74 9.23 0.43
CA GLY A 161 -8.79 8.81 -0.50
C GLY A 161 -9.28 7.38 -0.26
N TYR A 162 -8.38 6.45 0.02
CA TYR A 162 -8.73 5.07 0.41
C TYR A 162 -9.55 5.04 1.70
N LEU A 163 -9.16 5.84 2.71
CA LEU A 163 -9.88 5.92 3.97
C LEU A 163 -11.31 6.44 3.77
N ARG A 164 -11.47 7.50 2.97
CA ARG A 164 -12.79 8.07 2.67
C ARG A 164 -13.64 7.18 1.77
N ALA A 165 -13.00 6.44 0.86
CA ALA A 165 -13.70 5.42 0.09
C ALA A 165 -14.17 4.26 0.99
N MET A 166 -13.39 3.87 1.99
CA MET A 166 -13.80 2.87 2.99
C MET A 166 -15.03 3.35 3.79
N ASP A 167 -15.05 4.62 4.22
CA ASP A 167 -16.21 5.22 4.89
C ASP A 167 -17.47 5.18 4.02
N ALA A 168 -17.32 5.28 2.71
CA ALA A 168 -18.41 5.16 1.77
C ALA A 168 -18.87 3.70 1.61
N LEU A 169 -17.92 2.75 1.51
CA LEU A 169 -18.24 1.32 1.38
C LEU A 169 -19.02 0.79 2.58
N GLU A 170 -18.73 1.27 3.80
CA GLU A 170 -19.50 0.92 5.01
C GLU A 170 -20.98 1.35 4.95
N LYS A 171 -21.31 2.36 4.14
CA LYS A 171 -22.69 2.88 3.97
C LYS A 171 -23.44 2.20 2.81
N ILE A 172 -22.77 1.40 2.00
CA ILE A 172 -23.33 0.77 0.79
C ILE A 172 -23.80 -0.65 1.13
N SER A 173 -25.11 -0.87 1.18
CA SER A 173 -25.72 -2.09 1.70
C SER A 173 -25.38 -3.39 0.94
N PHE A 174 -24.95 -3.30 -0.32
CA PHE A 174 -24.54 -4.47 -1.10
C PHE A 174 -23.04 -4.80 -0.97
N ILE A 175 -22.28 -4.08 -0.14
CA ILE A 175 -20.87 -4.33 0.14
C ILE A 175 -20.72 -4.99 1.52
N ASP A 176 -19.91 -6.03 1.60
CA ASP A 176 -19.40 -6.59 2.85
C ASP A 176 -18.16 -5.79 3.27
N ALA A 177 -18.38 -4.76 4.08
CA ALA A 177 -17.31 -3.86 4.55
C ALA A 177 -16.29 -4.56 5.46
N SER A 178 -16.61 -5.74 6.02
CA SER A 178 -15.65 -6.53 6.81
C SER A 178 -14.63 -7.28 5.95
N ARG A 179 -14.88 -7.35 4.63
CA ARG A 179 -14.03 -8.07 3.66
C ARG A 179 -13.60 -7.16 2.52
N VAL A 180 -13.06 -5.98 2.87
CA VAL A 180 -12.48 -5.05 1.90
C VAL A 180 -10.98 -5.28 1.83
N GLY A 181 -10.50 -5.53 0.61
CA GLY A 181 -9.07 -5.59 0.29
C GLY A 181 -8.66 -4.41 -0.58
N ILE A 182 -7.44 -3.91 -0.37
CA ILE A 182 -6.85 -2.83 -1.16
C ILE A 182 -5.64 -3.32 -1.93
N THR A 183 -5.53 -2.90 -3.19
CA THR A 183 -4.36 -3.21 -4.03
C THR A 183 -3.95 -1.98 -4.83
N GLY A 184 -2.66 -1.88 -5.15
CA GLY A 184 -2.10 -0.79 -5.93
C GLY A 184 -0.74 -1.16 -6.48
N HIS A 185 -0.34 -0.49 -7.57
CA HIS A 185 0.92 -0.78 -8.26
C HIS A 185 1.90 0.37 -8.13
N SER A 186 3.22 0.06 -7.95
CA SER A 186 4.27 1.08 -7.91
C SER A 186 3.96 2.12 -6.81
N ARG A 187 3.82 3.39 -7.16
CA ARG A 187 3.37 4.46 -6.25
C ARG A 187 1.99 4.18 -5.63
N GLY A 188 1.09 3.53 -6.36
CA GLY A 188 -0.17 3.03 -5.81
C GLY A 188 0.05 1.92 -4.79
N GLY A 189 1.08 1.08 -4.96
CA GLY A 189 1.52 0.09 -3.98
C GLY A 189 2.07 0.73 -2.69
N LYS A 190 2.86 1.81 -2.80
CA LYS A 190 3.29 2.63 -1.65
C LYS A 190 2.05 3.20 -0.92
N THR A 191 1.09 3.72 -1.69
CA THR A 191 -0.15 4.30 -1.15
C THR A 191 -1.00 3.28 -0.39
N VAL A 192 -1.20 2.06 -0.91
CA VAL A 192 -2.01 1.06 -0.21
C VAL A 192 -1.31 0.51 1.02
N LEU A 193 0.02 0.44 1.02
CA LEU A 193 0.78 0.09 2.22
C LEU A 193 0.54 1.14 3.33
N LEU A 194 0.61 2.43 3.00
CA LEU A 194 0.30 3.52 3.92
C LEU A 194 -1.16 3.47 4.38
N ALA A 195 -2.13 3.35 3.46
CA ALA A 195 -3.55 3.29 3.79
C ALA A 195 -3.86 2.11 4.74
N GLY A 196 -3.30 0.93 4.47
CA GLY A 196 -3.45 -0.22 5.34
C GLY A 196 -2.79 -0.06 6.70
N ALA A 197 -1.66 0.70 6.80
CA ALA A 197 -1.00 0.98 8.07
C ALA A 197 -1.86 1.85 8.98
N VAL A 198 -2.52 2.86 8.42
CA VAL A 198 -3.29 3.85 9.20
C VAL A 198 -4.74 3.44 9.42
N ASP A 199 -5.30 2.55 8.60
CA ASP A 199 -6.71 2.12 8.73
C ASP A 199 -6.83 0.59 8.83
N GLU A 200 -7.18 0.13 10.03
CA GLU A 200 -7.29 -1.32 10.33
C GLU A 200 -8.55 -1.98 9.75
N ARG A 201 -9.47 -1.23 9.14
CA ARG A 201 -10.66 -1.77 8.47
C ARG A 201 -10.34 -2.53 7.18
N PHE A 202 -9.20 -2.24 6.55
CA PHE A 202 -8.74 -3.01 5.39
C PHE A 202 -8.24 -4.39 5.83
N ALA A 203 -9.01 -5.43 5.51
CA ALA A 203 -8.70 -6.80 5.91
C ALA A 203 -7.52 -7.40 5.13
N PHE A 204 -7.33 -6.95 3.87
CA PHE A 204 -6.30 -7.44 2.95
C PHE A 204 -5.60 -6.26 2.30
N VAL A 205 -4.27 -6.27 2.31
CA VAL A 205 -3.44 -5.21 1.71
C VAL A 205 -2.46 -5.83 0.73
N ASN A 206 -2.48 -5.38 -0.53
CA ASN A 206 -1.59 -5.88 -1.58
C ASN A 206 -0.83 -4.76 -2.28
N PRO A 207 0.34 -4.37 -1.80
CA PRO A 207 1.29 -3.58 -2.56
C PRO A 207 1.96 -4.43 -3.65
N ASN A 208 1.83 -4.00 -4.92
CA ASN A 208 2.46 -4.65 -6.07
C ASN A 208 3.62 -3.82 -6.60
N ASN A 209 4.82 -4.41 -6.68
CA ASN A 209 6.06 -3.77 -7.17
C ASN A 209 6.26 -2.36 -6.61
N SER A 210 6.16 -2.23 -5.29
CA SER A 210 6.07 -0.91 -4.65
C SER A 210 7.43 -0.24 -4.40
N GLY A 211 8.52 -0.98 -4.41
CA GLY A 211 9.89 -0.43 -4.35
C GLY A 211 10.23 0.34 -3.08
N ALA A 212 11.25 1.18 -3.15
CA ALA A 212 11.65 2.09 -2.08
C ALA A 212 10.50 3.04 -1.70
N GLY A 213 10.29 3.35 -0.41
CA GLY A 213 9.08 4.05 0.08
C GLY A 213 7.80 3.23 0.03
N GLY A 214 7.93 1.95 -0.30
CA GLY A 214 6.88 0.93 -0.28
C GLY A 214 7.39 -0.33 0.44
N CYS A 215 7.49 -1.47 -0.25
CA CYS A 215 7.98 -2.70 0.36
C CYS A 215 9.50 -2.85 0.35
N GLY A 216 10.22 -2.14 -0.54
CA GLY A 216 11.68 -2.22 -0.69
C GLY A 216 12.41 -1.55 0.48
N CYS A 217 13.51 -2.17 0.93
CA CYS A 217 14.37 -1.64 1.98
C CYS A 217 15.08 -0.35 1.53
N TYR A 218 15.17 0.65 2.39
CA TYR A 218 15.97 1.85 2.14
C TYR A 218 17.47 1.58 2.28
N ARG A 219 17.88 0.77 3.29
CA ARG A 219 19.29 0.49 3.61
C ARG A 219 19.95 -0.53 2.72
N PHE A 220 19.17 -1.28 1.96
CA PHE A 220 19.68 -2.35 1.11
C PHE A 220 19.14 -2.23 -0.30
N HIS A 221 20.04 -2.21 -1.26
CA HIS A 221 19.72 -2.08 -2.68
C HIS A 221 20.02 -3.37 -3.42
N THR A 222 19.13 -3.74 -4.35
CA THR A 222 19.39 -4.81 -5.31
C THR A 222 20.32 -4.27 -6.39
N GLU A 223 21.41 -5.01 -6.66
CA GLU A 223 22.28 -4.79 -7.83
C GLU A 223 22.21 -6.01 -8.73
N SER A 224 22.44 -5.83 -10.02
CA SER A 224 22.38 -6.89 -11.04
C SER A 224 23.46 -6.68 -12.09
N ASP A 225 24.08 -7.76 -12.50
CA ASP A 225 25.05 -7.79 -13.61
C ASP A 225 24.36 -7.75 -14.99
N THR A 226 23.03 -7.92 -15.01
CA THR A 226 22.22 -7.85 -16.23
C THR A 226 21.10 -6.82 -16.03
N PRO A 227 20.77 -6.02 -17.08
CA PRO A 227 19.71 -5.04 -16.99
C PRO A 227 18.37 -5.66 -16.59
N GLY A 228 17.63 -4.98 -15.73
CA GLY A 228 16.23 -5.27 -15.44
C GLY A 228 15.31 -4.98 -16.61
N GLY A 229 14.01 -5.17 -16.42
CA GLY A 229 13.01 -5.02 -17.46
C GLY A 229 12.84 -3.63 -18.04
N GLY A 230 13.31 -2.60 -17.33
CA GLY A 230 13.38 -1.20 -17.77
C GLY A 230 14.79 -0.73 -18.14
N GLY A 231 15.79 -1.61 -18.07
CA GLY A 231 17.19 -1.30 -18.34
C GLY A 231 18.00 -0.98 -17.08
N GLU A 232 17.41 -1.12 -15.89
CA GLU A 232 18.07 -0.78 -14.63
C GLU A 232 19.10 -1.85 -14.22
N MET A 233 20.25 -1.40 -13.71
CA MET A 233 21.30 -2.26 -13.13
C MET A 233 21.25 -2.27 -11.59
N ARG A 234 20.47 -1.39 -10.99
CA ARG A 234 20.28 -1.27 -9.54
C ARG A 234 18.84 -0.85 -9.20
N SER A 235 18.48 -1.05 -7.95
CA SER A 235 17.20 -0.57 -7.42
C SER A 235 17.20 0.94 -7.15
N GLU A 236 15.98 1.49 -7.09
CA GLU A 236 15.69 2.86 -6.70
C GLU A 236 16.19 3.14 -5.27
N THR A 237 16.87 4.26 -5.08
CA THR A 237 17.32 4.77 -3.79
C THR A 237 16.39 5.86 -3.27
N LEU A 238 16.52 6.22 -1.99
CA LEU A 238 15.81 7.38 -1.45
C LEU A 238 16.18 8.67 -2.19
N ARG A 239 17.45 8.83 -2.59
CA ARG A 239 17.89 9.98 -3.40
C ARG A 239 17.19 10.03 -4.75
N ASP A 240 17.04 8.90 -5.44
CA ASP A 240 16.32 8.86 -6.72
C ASP A 240 14.86 9.28 -6.54
N LEU A 241 14.20 8.77 -5.48
CA LEU A 241 12.83 9.16 -5.12
C LEU A 241 12.70 10.65 -4.87
N LEU A 242 13.56 11.22 -4.02
CA LEU A 242 13.47 12.63 -3.64
C LEU A 242 13.86 13.58 -4.77
N ASN A 243 14.75 13.17 -5.67
CA ASN A 243 15.08 13.95 -6.86
C ASN A 243 13.91 14.05 -7.84
N ASN A 244 13.11 12.98 -7.95
CA ASN A 244 12.05 12.91 -8.94
C ASN A 244 10.65 13.16 -8.35
N PHE A 245 10.44 12.80 -7.07
CA PHE A 245 9.12 12.70 -6.44
C PHE A 245 9.13 13.20 -4.99
N ASP A 246 9.91 14.24 -4.68
CA ASP A 246 9.99 14.82 -3.34
C ASP A 246 8.61 15.20 -2.77
N PHE A 247 7.69 15.59 -3.62
CA PHE A 247 6.31 15.94 -3.26
C PHE A 247 5.45 14.75 -2.78
N TRP A 248 5.92 13.51 -2.97
CA TRP A 248 5.23 12.33 -2.41
C TRP A 248 5.42 12.20 -0.91
N PHE A 249 6.52 12.70 -0.38
CA PHE A 249 7.03 12.46 0.97
C PHE A 249 6.98 13.71 1.85
N GLY A 250 7.20 13.51 3.15
CA GLY A 250 7.45 14.57 4.10
C GLY A 250 8.81 15.22 3.87
N ARG A 251 8.94 16.51 4.16
CA ARG A 251 10.19 17.27 3.98
C ARG A 251 11.36 16.72 4.80
N GLU A 252 11.07 16.05 5.92
CA GLU A 252 12.10 15.44 6.78
C GLU A 252 12.94 14.41 6.04
N MET A 253 12.38 13.70 5.05
CA MET A 253 13.09 12.69 4.27
C MET A 253 14.32 13.23 3.54
N GLN A 254 14.35 14.52 3.18
CA GLN A 254 15.49 15.17 2.51
C GLN A 254 16.79 15.06 3.33
N LYS A 255 16.70 15.02 4.67
CA LYS A 255 17.85 14.91 5.55
C LYS A 255 18.61 13.59 5.40
N TYR A 256 17.92 12.56 4.92
CA TYR A 256 18.41 11.18 4.83
C TYR A 256 18.75 10.75 3.40
N ALA A 257 18.60 11.63 2.44
CA ALA A 257 18.77 11.29 1.03
C ALA A 257 20.14 10.69 0.68
N ASP A 258 21.22 11.07 1.39
CA ASP A 258 22.57 10.55 1.20
C ASP A 258 23.03 9.63 2.35
N ASP A 259 22.17 9.39 3.34
CA ASP A 259 22.49 8.57 4.49
C ASP A 259 21.24 7.81 4.96
N GLU A 260 20.77 6.90 4.11
CA GLU A 260 19.63 6.03 4.40
C GLU A 260 19.86 5.16 5.65
N ALA A 261 21.13 4.91 6.00
CA ALA A 261 21.48 4.13 7.18
C ALA A 261 21.11 4.83 8.49
N SER A 262 21.03 6.16 8.50
CA SER A 262 20.66 6.94 9.70
C SER A 262 19.16 7.12 9.89
N LEU A 263 18.30 6.67 8.95
CA LEU A 263 16.84 6.69 9.14
C LEU A 263 16.46 5.94 10.44
N PRO A 264 15.58 6.48 11.29
CA PRO A 264 15.14 5.78 12.50
C PRO A 264 14.15 4.64 12.23
N PHE A 265 13.74 4.45 10.98
CA PHE A 265 12.82 3.40 10.52
C PHE A 265 13.30 2.78 9.21
N ASP A 266 12.65 1.70 8.78
CA ASP A 266 12.71 1.15 7.43
C ASP A 266 11.40 0.40 7.13
N GLN A 267 11.19 -0.02 5.90
CA GLN A 267 9.90 -0.52 5.39
C GLN A 267 9.40 -1.82 6.07
N HIS A 268 10.25 -2.53 6.79
CA HIS A 268 9.80 -3.63 7.66
C HIS A 268 8.85 -3.15 8.77
N MET A 269 9.03 -1.93 9.27
CA MET A 269 8.12 -1.33 10.26
C MET A 269 6.76 -1.04 9.62
N MET A 270 6.72 -0.46 8.41
CA MET A 270 5.47 -0.26 7.67
C MET A 270 4.71 -1.58 7.46
N LYS A 271 5.42 -2.65 7.07
CA LYS A 271 4.82 -3.98 6.91
C LYS A 271 4.26 -4.54 8.22
N ALA A 272 4.99 -4.36 9.32
CA ALA A 272 4.56 -4.83 10.63
C ALA A 272 3.28 -4.14 11.13
N LEU A 273 3.02 -2.89 10.73
CA LEU A 273 1.80 -2.17 11.06
C LEU A 273 0.52 -2.84 10.51
N MET A 274 0.65 -3.74 9.52
CA MET A 274 -0.48 -4.52 9.01
C MET A 274 -0.88 -5.65 9.94
N ALA A 275 0.05 -6.18 10.75
CA ALA A 275 -0.20 -7.35 11.58
C ALA A 275 -1.34 -7.12 12.60
N PRO A 276 -2.23 -8.11 12.80
CA PRO A 276 -2.22 -9.48 12.29
C PRO A 276 -2.98 -9.69 10.96
N ARG A 277 -3.43 -8.61 10.26
CA ARG A 277 -4.20 -8.66 9.01
C ARG A 277 -3.34 -9.20 7.86
N VAL A 278 -3.98 -9.53 6.75
CA VAL A 278 -3.27 -10.10 5.60
C VAL A 278 -2.50 -9.02 4.84
N LEU A 279 -1.20 -9.20 4.71
CA LEU A 279 -0.31 -8.45 3.84
C LEU A 279 0.24 -9.39 2.76
N LEU A 280 -0.24 -9.26 1.53
CA LEU A 280 0.32 -9.93 0.37
C LEU A 280 1.19 -8.94 -0.42
N GLN A 281 2.46 -9.23 -0.55
CA GLN A 281 3.37 -8.47 -1.39
C GLN A 281 3.55 -9.22 -2.71
N THR A 282 3.38 -8.56 -3.85
CA THR A 282 3.58 -9.15 -5.17
C THR A 282 4.69 -8.42 -5.91
N GLU A 283 5.71 -9.15 -6.34
CA GLU A 283 6.92 -8.61 -6.97
C GLU A 283 7.19 -9.29 -8.31
N ALA A 284 7.78 -8.57 -9.26
CA ALA A 284 8.23 -9.13 -10.53
C ALA A 284 9.74 -9.39 -10.49
N LEU A 285 10.16 -10.56 -11.01
CA LEU A 285 11.55 -11.00 -10.94
C LEU A 285 12.51 -10.11 -11.74
N ASN A 286 12.05 -9.53 -12.85
CA ASN A 286 12.87 -8.67 -13.71
C ASN A 286 12.72 -7.16 -13.36
N ASP A 287 12.05 -6.84 -12.27
CA ASP A 287 11.87 -5.46 -11.80
C ASP A 287 12.97 -5.11 -10.77
N ILE A 288 14.18 -4.90 -11.26
CA ILE A 288 15.33 -4.56 -10.41
C ILE A 288 15.08 -3.23 -9.67
N TRP A 289 14.44 -2.27 -10.35
CA TRP A 289 14.12 -0.96 -9.79
C TRP A 289 13.27 -1.03 -8.53
N ALA A 290 12.33 -1.98 -8.47
CA ALA A 290 11.45 -2.17 -7.31
C ALA A 290 12.13 -2.83 -6.09
N ASN A 291 13.44 -3.14 -6.16
CA ASN A 291 14.21 -3.68 -5.04
C ASN A 291 13.67 -5.00 -4.48
N SER A 292 13.56 -6.02 -5.31
CA SER A 292 13.00 -7.32 -4.93
C SER A 292 13.74 -8.00 -3.76
N LYS A 293 15.08 -7.87 -3.68
CA LYS A 293 15.87 -8.38 -2.54
C LYS A 293 15.61 -7.57 -1.27
N GLY A 294 15.52 -6.24 -1.39
CA GLY A 294 15.16 -5.37 -0.27
C GLY A 294 13.74 -5.64 0.24
N THR A 295 12.80 -5.95 -0.66
CA THR A 295 11.44 -6.40 -0.28
C THR A 295 11.48 -7.70 0.52
N TYR A 296 12.31 -8.66 0.14
CA TYR A 296 12.50 -9.91 0.89
C TYR A 296 13.11 -9.66 2.28
N LEU A 297 14.13 -8.80 2.39
CA LEU A 297 14.75 -8.48 3.67
C LEU A 297 13.76 -7.88 4.67
N THR A 298 13.01 -6.87 4.24
CA THR A 298 11.99 -6.20 5.07
C THR A 298 10.80 -7.12 5.38
N HIS A 299 10.46 -8.06 4.48
CA HIS A 299 9.46 -9.09 4.72
C HIS A 299 9.90 -10.04 5.86
N GLU A 300 11.12 -10.56 5.79
CA GLU A 300 11.66 -11.45 6.84
C GLU A 300 11.74 -10.75 8.21
N ALA A 301 12.12 -9.47 8.24
CA ALA A 301 12.14 -8.70 9.47
C ALA A 301 10.73 -8.50 10.06
N ALA A 302 9.74 -8.16 9.23
CA ALA A 302 8.35 -7.94 9.67
C ALA A 302 7.68 -9.22 10.22
N LYS A 303 8.09 -10.41 9.77
CA LYS A 303 7.59 -11.70 10.30
C LYS A 303 7.70 -11.83 11.82
N ALA A 304 8.63 -11.11 12.45
CA ALA A 304 8.78 -11.14 13.91
C ALA A 304 7.50 -10.75 14.64
N VAL A 305 6.83 -9.70 14.17
CA VAL A 305 5.55 -9.24 14.74
C VAL A 305 4.41 -10.20 14.42
N TYR A 306 4.36 -10.71 13.19
CA TYR A 306 3.32 -11.67 12.82
C TYR A 306 3.41 -12.96 13.65
N ARG A 307 4.63 -13.46 13.95
CA ARG A 307 4.87 -14.57 14.88
C ARG A 307 4.42 -14.22 16.28
N LEU A 308 4.80 -13.05 16.80
CA LEU A 308 4.40 -12.58 18.13
C LEU A 308 2.87 -12.60 18.29
N LEU A 309 2.14 -12.26 17.21
CA LEU A 309 0.68 -12.18 17.22
C LEU A 309 -0.01 -13.50 16.83
N GLY A 310 0.74 -14.57 16.52
CA GLY A 310 0.20 -15.86 16.08
C GLY A 310 -0.43 -15.83 14.69
N ALA A 311 0.04 -14.96 13.80
CA ALA A 311 -0.51 -14.71 12.47
C ALA A 311 0.54 -14.83 11.35
N GLU A 312 1.56 -15.67 11.51
CA GLU A 312 2.71 -15.77 10.60
C GLU A 312 2.31 -16.06 9.15
N ASN A 313 1.20 -16.76 8.94
CA ASN A 313 0.69 -17.07 7.60
C ASN A 313 -0.02 -15.87 6.91
N ASN A 314 -0.21 -14.77 7.61
CA ASN A 314 -0.88 -13.59 7.09
C ASN A 314 0.08 -12.57 6.45
N ILE A 315 1.38 -12.79 6.52
CA ILE A 315 2.38 -12.01 5.77
C ILE A 315 2.97 -12.89 4.68
N ILE A 316 2.75 -12.53 3.42
CA ILE A 316 3.00 -13.37 2.25
C ILE A 316 3.79 -12.57 1.22
N LEU A 317 4.81 -13.19 0.62
CA LEU A 317 5.60 -12.60 -0.45
C LEU A 317 5.59 -13.50 -1.68
N ARG A 318 5.04 -12.98 -2.79
CA ARG A 318 4.91 -13.71 -4.05
C ARG A 318 5.70 -13.03 -5.17
N TYR A 319 6.57 -13.80 -5.79
CA TYR A 319 7.29 -13.39 -6.99
C TYR A 319 6.62 -14.00 -8.23
N ARG A 320 6.61 -13.25 -9.31
CA ARG A 320 6.13 -13.67 -10.62
C ARG A 320 7.14 -13.32 -11.71
N GLU A 321 7.08 -14.00 -12.82
CA GLU A 321 7.80 -13.61 -14.02
C GLU A 321 7.32 -12.24 -14.54
N GLY A 322 8.19 -11.55 -15.28
CA GLY A 322 7.87 -10.28 -15.92
C GLY A 322 8.48 -9.06 -15.26
N ASN A 323 8.01 -7.90 -15.69
CA ASN A 323 8.58 -6.59 -15.39
C ASN A 323 7.66 -5.77 -14.49
N HIS A 324 7.96 -4.47 -14.35
CA HIS A 324 7.18 -3.48 -13.59
C HIS A 324 5.76 -3.30 -14.13
N ARG A 325 4.81 -4.15 -13.68
CA ARG A 325 3.40 -4.14 -14.13
C ARG A 325 2.46 -4.61 -13.02
N HIS A 326 1.22 -4.17 -13.10
CA HIS A 326 0.10 -4.76 -12.37
C HIS A 326 -0.66 -5.67 -13.35
N ASP A 327 -0.33 -6.93 -13.38
CA ASP A 327 -0.91 -7.91 -14.30
C ASP A 327 -1.94 -8.81 -13.62
N LEU A 328 -2.61 -9.63 -14.41
CA LEU A 328 -3.62 -10.56 -13.90
C LEU A 328 -3.05 -11.64 -12.97
N ASN A 329 -1.75 -11.95 -13.04
CA ASN A 329 -1.13 -12.91 -12.13
C ASN A 329 -1.03 -12.33 -10.72
N ALA A 330 -0.58 -11.06 -10.60
CA ALA A 330 -0.54 -10.36 -9.32
C ALA A 330 -1.95 -10.19 -8.74
N LEU A 331 -2.92 -9.77 -9.57
CA LEU A 331 -4.33 -9.65 -9.18
C LEU A 331 -4.91 -10.99 -8.73
N SER A 332 -4.67 -12.08 -9.49
CA SER A 332 -5.19 -13.40 -9.16
C SER A 332 -4.65 -13.91 -7.82
N ALA A 333 -3.36 -13.71 -7.52
CA ALA A 333 -2.81 -14.04 -6.22
C ALA A 333 -3.49 -13.26 -5.08
N PHE A 334 -3.80 -11.99 -5.31
CA PHE A 334 -4.53 -11.20 -4.32
C PHE A 334 -5.96 -11.70 -4.09
N LEU A 335 -6.68 -12.01 -5.16
CA LEU A 335 -8.02 -12.57 -5.07
C LEU A 335 -8.01 -13.96 -4.41
N ASP A 336 -6.98 -14.79 -4.66
CA ASP A 336 -6.80 -16.07 -3.96
C ASP A 336 -6.69 -15.89 -2.44
N CYS A 337 -5.92 -14.90 -1.99
CA CYS A 337 -5.87 -14.53 -0.58
C CYS A 337 -7.25 -14.12 -0.04
N MET A 338 -7.98 -13.27 -0.76
CA MET A 338 -9.30 -12.80 -0.34
C MET A 338 -10.35 -13.91 -0.32
N GLU A 339 -10.19 -14.97 -1.13
CA GLU A 339 -10.99 -16.20 -1.09
C GLU A 339 -10.64 -17.12 0.08
N GLY A 340 -9.59 -16.79 0.84
CA GLY A 340 -9.12 -17.61 1.95
C GLY A 340 -8.25 -18.79 1.55
N LYS A 341 -7.70 -18.78 0.34
CA LYS A 341 -6.72 -19.79 -0.08
C LYS A 341 -5.39 -19.56 0.63
N THR A 342 -4.79 -20.62 1.10
CA THR A 342 -3.45 -20.57 1.69
C THR A 342 -2.42 -20.36 0.60
N LEU A 343 -1.71 -19.24 0.66
CA LEU A 343 -0.58 -18.95 -0.21
C LEU A 343 0.71 -19.02 0.61
N ALA A 344 1.70 -19.73 0.07
CA ALA A 344 3.04 -19.74 0.64
C ALA A 344 3.95 -18.73 -0.09
N ASP A 345 5.00 -18.27 0.60
CA ASP A 345 6.08 -17.54 -0.04
C ASP A 345 6.70 -18.39 -1.17
N ASN A 346 7.02 -17.77 -2.28
CA ASN A 346 7.71 -18.42 -3.40
C ASN A 346 9.01 -17.71 -3.77
N THR A 347 9.69 -17.15 -2.78
CA THR A 347 10.93 -16.38 -2.97
C THR A 347 12.01 -17.23 -3.65
N PRO A 348 12.54 -16.82 -4.82
CA PRO A 348 13.61 -17.55 -5.49
C PRO A 348 14.92 -17.54 -4.69
N GLU A 349 15.77 -18.56 -4.92
CA GLU A 349 17.05 -18.70 -4.20
C GLU A 349 18.00 -17.52 -4.43
N TRP A 350 18.05 -16.97 -5.66
CA TRP A 350 18.88 -15.79 -5.93
C TRP A 350 18.44 -14.52 -5.19
N VAL A 351 17.17 -14.42 -4.83
CA VAL A 351 16.65 -13.34 -3.97
C VAL A 351 17.05 -13.58 -2.52
N LYS A 352 17.02 -14.84 -2.06
CA LYS A 352 17.41 -15.22 -0.70
C LYS A 352 18.92 -15.12 -0.44
N SER A 353 19.72 -15.12 -1.52
CA SER A 353 21.18 -15.01 -1.45
C SER A 353 21.65 -13.57 -1.20
N ILE A 354 21.18 -12.97 -0.09
CA ILE A 354 21.57 -11.64 0.40
C ILE A 354 22.48 -11.76 1.61
#